data_5ece80ab2fe98726bf009c6c367a72fd
#
_entry.id   5ece80ab2fe98726bf009c6c367a72fd
#
_cell.length_a   1.000
_cell.length_b   1.000
_cell.length_c   1.000
_cell.angle_alpha   90.00
_cell.angle_beta   90.00
_cell.angle_gamma   90.00
#
_symmetry.space_group_name_H-M   'P 1'
#
loop_
_entity.id
_entity.type
_entity.pdbx_description
1 polymer ?
#
loop_
_entity_poly.entity_id
_entity_poly.type
_entity_poly.pdbx_seq_one_letter_code
_entity_poly.pdbx_strand_id
1 'polypeptide(L)'
;MKEVIFPYQEGREYYEIEIEGLKRRLPLLRVSEDTWIAYFDSLGDREFISKCAEKLSEKLRGSDILITSESKGIPLVHEIAKILDHKRYIVARKELKPFMVNPLVAECRPVTSKAPIKLCIDGRYVPYIKDKSVGIVDDIVSTRETMSALEKLVVMAGGRVYKKVAILLEGGVYDDVEYLGILPIFKKAV
;
A
#
# COMPACT_ATOMS: atom_id res chain seq x y z
N MET A 1 12.24 -1.16 13.07
CA MET A 1 12.35 -1.18 11.58
C MET A 1 13.80 -1.48 11.20
N LYS A 2 14.03 -2.49 10.35
CA LYS A 2 15.36 -2.77 9.78
C LYS A 2 15.44 -2.04 8.45
N GLU A 3 16.35 -1.06 8.35
CA GLU A 3 16.54 -0.29 7.11
C GLU A 3 17.19 -1.14 6.01
N VAL A 4 16.77 -0.93 4.75
CA VAL A 4 17.33 -1.58 3.55
C VAL A 4 17.87 -0.49 2.64
N ILE A 5 19.15 -0.18 2.82
CA ILE A 5 19.85 0.88 2.09
C ILE A 5 21.00 0.24 1.30
N PHE A 6 21.07 0.57 0.02
CA PHE A 6 22.13 0.12 -0.90
C PHE A 6 22.97 1.32 -1.36
N PRO A 7 24.27 1.11 -1.65
CA PRO A 7 25.08 2.17 -2.25
C PRO A 7 24.58 2.47 -3.67
N TYR A 8 24.41 3.75 -3.96
CA TYR A 8 24.13 4.19 -5.33
C TYR A 8 25.42 4.14 -6.16
N GLN A 9 25.34 3.49 -7.32
CA GLN A 9 26.43 3.47 -8.30
C GLN A 9 26.16 4.54 -9.36
N GLU A 10 27.13 5.42 -9.58
CA GLU A 10 27.01 6.49 -10.55
C GLU A 10 26.76 5.94 -11.97
N GLY A 11 25.78 6.53 -12.67
CA GLY A 11 25.36 6.05 -14.00
C GLY A 11 24.37 4.87 -13.97
N ARG A 12 24.04 4.35 -12.80
CA ARG A 12 23.00 3.32 -12.70
C ARG A 12 21.61 3.94 -12.88
N GLU A 13 20.93 3.58 -13.96
CA GLU A 13 19.60 4.12 -14.30
C GLU A 13 18.44 3.27 -13.81
N TYR A 14 18.69 1.98 -13.56
CA TYR A 14 17.61 1.01 -13.28
C TYR A 14 17.98 0.05 -12.14
N TYR A 15 16.94 -0.43 -11.49
CA TYR A 15 16.98 -1.54 -10.53
C TYR A 15 16.07 -2.67 -11.02
N GLU A 16 16.56 -3.89 -11.00
CA GLU A 16 15.77 -5.06 -11.38
C GLU A 16 15.20 -5.75 -10.13
N ILE A 17 13.91 -6.04 -10.17
CA ILE A 17 13.23 -6.87 -9.16
C ILE A 17 12.67 -8.11 -9.82
N GLU A 18 12.56 -9.16 -9.02
CA GLU A 18 11.85 -10.38 -9.40
C GLU A 18 10.86 -10.73 -8.29
N ILE A 19 9.57 -10.78 -8.62
CA ILE A 19 8.49 -11.14 -7.71
C ILE A 19 7.68 -12.25 -8.38
N GLU A 20 7.53 -13.37 -7.68
CA GLU A 20 6.78 -14.54 -8.15
C GLU A 20 7.17 -14.99 -9.58
N GLY A 21 8.46 -14.93 -9.89
CA GLY A 21 9.02 -15.29 -11.20
C GLY A 21 8.88 -14.23 -12.29
N LEU A 22 8.26 -13.10 -12.00
CA LEU A 22 8.13 -11.98 -12.93
C LEU A 22 9.21 -10.92 -12.66
N LYS A 23 10.02 -10.63 -13.69
CA LYS A 23 11.06 -9.60 -13.62
C LYS A 23 10.52 -8.26 -14.09
N ARG A 24 10.90 -7.20 -13.36
CA ARG A 24 10.61 -5.80 -13.77
C ARG A 24 11.85 -4.94 -13.59
N ARG A 25 12.04 -4.04 -14.54
CA ARG A 25 13.13 -3.08 -14.56
C ARG A 25 12.60 -1.72 -14.17
N LEU A 26 12.96 -1.25 -12.98
CA LEU A 26 12.44 -0.04 -12.37
C LEU A 26 13.42 1.11 -12.55
N PRO A 27 13.01 2.29 -13.07
CA PRO A 27 13.90 3.44 -13.16
C PRO A 27 14.31 3.92 -11.77
N LEU A 28 15.58 4.28 -11.60
CA LEU A 28 16.10 4.93 -10.41
C LEU A 28 15.86 6.44 -10.50
N LEU A 29 15.01 6.96 -9.62
CA LEU A 29 14.69 8.38 -9.56
C LEU A 29 15.40 9.03 -8.36
N ARG A 30 16.09 10.15 -8.61
CA ARG A 30 16.73 10.94 -7.58
C ARG A 30 15.65 11.73 -6.81
N VAL A 31 15.58 11.54 -5.48
CA VAL A 31 14.61 12.20 -4.60
C VAL A 31 15.22 13.23 -3.67
N SER A 32 16.55 13.18 -3.47
CA SER A 32 17.33 14.21 -2.77
C SER A 32 18.75 14.30 -3.34
N GLU A 33 19.63 15.10 -2.73
CA GLU A 33 21.03 15.26 -3.19
C GLU A 33 21.82 13.94 -3.18
N ASP A 34 21.51 13.06 -2.25
CA ASP A 34 22.25 11.84 -1.95
C ASP A 34 21.40 10.56 -2.04
N THR A 35 20.13 10.67 -2.46
CA THR A 35 19.16 9.57 -2.34
C THR A 35 18.41 9.32 -3.63
N TRP A 36 18.31 8.04 -4.02
CA TRP A 36 17.49 7.55 -5.14
C TRP A 36 16.55 6.45 -4.66
N ILE A 37 15.43 6.33 -5.32
CA ILE A 37 14.45 5.25 -5.15
C ILE A 37 14.24 4.50 -6.45
N ALA A 38 13.91 3.22 -6.37
CA ALA A 38 13.45 2.44 -7.53
C ALA A 38 11.95 2.70 -7.71
N TYR A 39 11.59 3.47 -8.75
CA TYR A 39 10.21 3.85 -8.97
C TYR A 39 9.39 2.69 -9.51
N PHE A 40 8.53 2.16 -8.68
CA PHE A 40 7.57 1.13 -9.04
C PHE A 40 6.22 1.76 -9.37
N ASP A 41 5.65 1.39 -10.50
CA ASP A 41 4.29 1.76 -10.89
C ASP A 41 3.47 0.51 -11.18
N SER A 42 2.49 0.25 -10.32
CA SER A 42 1.58 -0.88 -10.42
C SER A 42 0.46 -0.66 -11.44
N LEU A 43 0.23 0.61 -11.83
CA LEU A 43 -0.88 0.96 -12.71
C LEU A 43 -0.60 0.48 -14.15
N GLY A 44 -1.52 -0.31 -14.69
CA GLY A 44 -1.44 -0.82 -16.05
C GLY A 44 -0.65 -2.14 -16.20
N ASP A 45 0.12 -2.58 -15.21
CA ASP A 45 0.80 -3.88 -15.25
C ASP A 45 -0.12 -5.01 -14.76
N ARG A 46 -1.08 -5.38 -15.58
CA ARG A 46 -2.08 -6.38 -15.25
C ARG A 46 -1.48 -7.73 -14.87
N GLU A 47 -0.48 -8.20 -15.64
CA GLU A 47 0.15 -9.50 -15.39
C GLU A 47 0.78 -9.56 -13.99
N PHE A 48 1.56 -8.54 -13.66
CA PHE A 48 2.25 -8.43 -12.38
C PHE A 48 1.27 -8.33 -11.21
N ILE A 49 0.24 -7.47 -11.35
CA ILE A 49 -0.81 -7.30 -10.34
C ILE A 49 -1.58 -8.61 -10.11
N SER A 50 -2.00 -9.30 -11.18
CA SER A 50 -2.72 -10.58 -11.03
C SER A 50 -1.87 -11.62 -10.29
N LYS A 51 -0.58 -11.71 -10.61
CA LYS A 51 0.33 -12.65 -9.96
C LYS A 51 0.57 -12.34 -8.49
N CYS A 52 0.77 -11.06 -8.17
CA CYS A 52 0.89 -10.61 -6.78
C CYS A 52 -0.40 -10.84 -5.98
N ALA A 53 -1.57 -10.60 -6.62
CA ALA A 53 -2.87 -10.81 -5.99
C ALA A 53 -3.11 -12.28 -5.63
N GLU A 54 -2.71 -13.25 -6.48
CA GLU A 54 -2.78 -14.68 -6.18
C GLU A 54 -2.10 -14.99 -4.83
N LYS A 55 -0.87 -14.49 -4.65
CA LYS A 55 -0.09 -14.75 -3.43
C LYS A 55 -0.60 -14.00 -2.20
N LEU A 56 -0.92 -12.73 -2.35
CA LEU A 56 -1.39 -11.92 -1.23
C LEU A 56 -2.80 -12.32 -0.77
N SER A 57 -3.65 -12.84 -1.67
CA SER A 57 -4.97 -13.35 -1.31
C SER A 57 -4.91 -14.49 -0.30
N GLU A 58 -3.89 -15.35 -0.35
CA GLU A 58 -3.67 -16.44 0.61
C GLU A 58 -3.56 -15.92 2.05
N LYS A 59 -2.95 -14.74 2.21
CA LYS A 59 -2.78 -14.08 3.52
C LYS A 59 -4.06 -13.45 4.05
N LEU A 60 -5.01 -13.16 3.16
CA LEU A 60 -6.26 -12.44 3.46
C LEU A 60 -7.51 -13.34 3.52
N ARG A 61 -7.37 -14.66 3.42
CA ARG A 61 -8.49 -15.63 3.40
C ARG A 61 -9.44 -15.57 4.61
N GLY A 62 -9.11 -14.90 5.67
CA GLY A 62 -9.98 -14.73 6.85
C GLY A 62 -10.59 -13.33 6.96
N SER A 63 -10.40 -12.47 5.97
CA SER A 63 -11.02 -11.15 5.97
C SER A 63 -12.46 -11.20 5.45
N ASP A 64 -13.34 -10.39 6.02
CA ASP A 64 -14.72 -10.21 5.57
C ASP A 64 -14.82 -9.19 4.44
N ILE A 65 -13.91 -8.22 4.41
CA ILE A 65 -13.86 -7.13 3.44
C ILE A 65 -12.44 -6.56 3.35
N LEU A 66 -12.15 -5.91 2.24
CA LEU A 66 -10.84 -5.28 1.99
C LEU A 66 -10.96 -3.76 1.91
N ILE A 67 -9.90 -3.07 2.30
CA ILE A 67 -9.75 -1.62 2.14
C ILE A 67 -8.38 -1.28 1.55
N THR A 68 -8.35 -0.29 0.68
CA THR A 68 -7.12 0.32 0.12
C THR A 68 -7.26 1.83 0.04
N SER A 69 -6.17 2.53 -0.28
CA SER A 69 -6.21 3.95 -0.65
C SER A 69 -6.19 4.15 -2.17
N GLU A 70 -6.73 5.26 -2.65
CA GLU A 70 -6.49 5.67 -4.04
C GLU A 70 -5.02 6.07 -4.23
N SER A 71 -4.40 5.77 -5.36
CA SER A 71 -4.94 5.13 -6.55
C SER A 71 -4.28 3.79 -6.89
N LYS A 72 -3.01 3.59 -6.53
CA LYS A 72 -2.20 2.44 -7.01
C LYS A 72 -2.59 1.11 -6.39
N GLY A 73 -3.11 1.11 -5.16
CA GLY A 73 -3.63 -0.11 -4.52
C GLY A 73 -4.94 -0.64 -5.12
N ILE A 74 -5.65 0.16 -5.94
CA ILE A 74 -6.97 -0.20 -6.46
C ILE A 74 -6.93 -1.46 -7.37
N PRO A 75 -6.05 -1.58 -8.37
CA PRO A 75 -5.98 -2.78 -9.18
C PRO A 75 -5.70 -4.04 -8.37
N LEU A 76 -4.80 -3.94 -7.38
CA LEU A 76 -4.43 -5.04 -6.52
C LEU A 76 -5.61 -5.50 -5.65
N VAL A 77 -6.28 -4.57 -4.94
CA VAL A 77 -7.41 -4.91 -4.08
C VAL A 77 -8.57 -5.47 -4.89
N HIS A 78 -8.78 -5.01 -6.13
CA HIS A 78 -9.80 -5.54 -7.03
C HIS A 78 -9.56 -7.01 -7.37
N GLU A 79 -8.33 -7.37 -7.77
CA GLU A 79 -7.98 -8.76 -8.09
C GLU A 79 -8.03 -9.65 -6.84
N ILE A 80 -7.55 -9.18 -5.68
CA ILE A 80 -7.65 -9.94 -4.43
C ILE A 80 -9.11 -10.16 -4.05
N ALA A 81 -9.95 -9.13 -4.11
CA ALA A 81 -11.38 -9.25 -3.81
C ALA A 81 -12.09 -10.27 -4.72
N LYS A 82 -11.74 -10.30 -5.99
CA LYS A 82 -12.25 -11.28 -6.96
C LYS A 82 -11.81 -12.71 -6.58
N ILE A 83 -10.54 -12.93 -6.23
CA ILE A 83 -10.02 -14.25 -5.81
C ILE A 83 -10.71 -14.74 -4.53
N LEU A 84 -10.97 -13.82 -3.58
CA LEU A 84 -11.63 -14.13 -2.31
C LEU A 84 -13.16 -14.17 -2.37
N ASP A 85 -13.76 -13.95 -3.56
CA ASP A 85 -15.21 -13.84 -3.79
C ASP A 85 -15.87 -12.75 -2.94
N HIS A 86 -15.14 -11.68 -2.65
CA HIS A 86 -15.69 -10.52 -1.98
C HIS A 86 -16.53 -9.69 -2.95
N LYS A 87 -17.80 -9.47 -2.65
CA LYS A 87 -18.70 -8.67 -3.50
C LYS A 87 -18.35 -7.19 -3.54
N ARG A 88 -17.53 -6.72 -2.59
CA ARG A 88 -17.18 -5.31 -2.41
C ARG A 88 -15.83 -5.16 -1.73
N TYR A 89 -15.14 -4.08 -2.02
CA TYR A 89 -14.01 -3.55 -1.28
C TYR A 89 -14.16 -2.04 -1.10
N ILE A 90 -13.44 -1.45 -0.17
CA ILE A 90 -13.51 -0.02 0.15
C ILE A 90 -12.26 0.67 -0.41
N VAL A 91 -12.47 1.84 -1.03
CA VAL A 91 -11.39 2.73 -1.47
C VAL A 91 -11.44 4.02 -0.66
N ALA A 92 -10.44 4.22 0.18
CA ALA A 92 -10.26 5.49 0.88
C ALA A 92 -9.72 6.55 -0.08
N ARG A 93 -10.29 7.75 -0.02
CA ARG A 93 -9.93 8.88 -0.88
C ARG A 93 -8.97 9.80 -0.16
N LYS A 94 -8.10 10.48 -0.93
CA LYS A 94 -7.17 11.49 -0.41
C LYS A 94 -7.84 12.83 -0.16
N GLU A 95 -9.05 13.03 -0.70
CA GLU A 95 -9.84 14.24 -0.58
C GLU A 95 -11.31 13.95 -0.30
N LEU A 96 -11.94 14.81 0.48
CA LEU A 96 -13.39 14.81 0.61
C LEU A 96 -14.04 15.15 -0.74
N LYS A 97 -15.07 14.40 -1.10
CA LYS A 97 -15.83 14.64 -2.33
C LYS A 97 -17.24 15.13 -1.96
N PRO A 98 -17.82 16.05 -2.77
CA PRO A 98 -19.13 16.66 -2.47
C PRO A 98 -20.28 15.65 -2.32
N PHE A 99 -20.14 14.46 -2.89
CA PHE A 99 -21.17 13.41 -2.84
C PHE A 99 -21.09 12.53 -1.59
N MET A 100 -20.07 12.68 -0.74
CA MET A 100 -19.91 11.90 0.48
C MET A 100 -20.91 12.34 1.56
N VAL A 101 -21.49 11.36 2.24
CA VAL A 101 -22.44 11.57 3.33
C VAL A 101 -21.77 11.16 4.64
N ASN A 102 -21.70 12.07 5.63
CA ASN A 102 -21.09 11.84 6.92
C ASN A 102 -19.72 11.13 6.84
N PRO A 103 -18.76 11.67 6.08
CA PRO A 103 -17.50 10.98 5.82
C PRO A 103 -16.69 10.79 7.10
N LEU A 104 -16.05 9.62 7.23
CA LEU A 104 -15.00 9.42 8.22
C LEU A 104 -13.67 9.92 7.63
N VAL A 105 -12.90 10.62 8.45
CA VAL A 105 -11.61 11.20 8.05
C VAL A 105 -10.54 10.79 9.04
N ALA A 106 -9.47 10.17 8.54
CA ALA A 106 -8.27 9.86 9.32
C ALA A 106 -7.09 10.67 8.82
N GLU A 107 -6.33 11.25 9.75
CA GLU A 107 -5.09 11.96 9.48
C GLU A 107 -3.92 11.24 10.13
N CYS A 108 -2.83 11.11 9.39
CA CYS A 108 -1.53 10.70 9.91
C CYS A 108 -0.51 11.80 9.63
N ARG A 109 0.17 12.23 10.69
CA ARG A 109 1.26 13.20 10.58
C ARG A 109 2.57 12.45 10.51
N PRO A 110 3.36 12.64 9.45
CA PRO A 110 4.70 12.08 9.39
C PRO A 110 5.58 12.69 10.49
N VAL A 111 6.54 11.91 10.95
CA VAL A 111 7.57 12.38 11.89
C VAL A 111 8.48 13.42 11.23
N THR A 112 8.57 13.38 9.91
CA THR A 112 9.29 14.35 9.07
C THR A 112 8.31 15.40 8.55
N SER A 113 8.69 16.66 8.53
CA SER A 113 7.90 17.90 8.27
C SER A 113 7.09 18.00 6.97
N LYS A 114 6.64 16.90 6.40
CA LYS A 114 5.74 16.87 5.24
C LYS A 114 4.28 17.09 5.68
N ALA A 115 3.45 17.55 4.79
CA ALA A 115 2.02 17.71 5.03
C ALA A 115 1.38 16.39 5.50
N PRO A 116 0.41 16.43 6.45
CA PRO A 116 -0.24 15.22 6.94
C PRO A 116 -0.94 14.48 5.80
N ILE A 117 -0.84 13.14 5.82
CA ILE A 117 -1.64 12.29 4.94
C ILE A 117 -3.05 12.25 5.51
N LYS A 118 -4.00 12.61 4.66
CA LYS A 118 -5.43 12.59 4.96
C LYS A 118 -6.11 11.57 4.08
N LEU A 119 -6.84 10.64 4.70
CA LEU A 119 -7.69 9.69 3.99
C LEU A 119 -9.12 9.79 4.51
N CYS A 120 -10.08 9.61 3.62
CA CYS A 120 -11.49 9.62 3.98
C CYS A 120 -12.27 8.52 3.28
N ILE A 121 -13.32 8.04 3.94
CA ILE A 121 -14.33 7.15 3.36
C ILE A 121 -15.72 7.77 3.52
N ASP A 122 -16.60 7.49 2.58
CA ASP A 122 -18.01 7.86 2.69
C ASP A 122 -18.65 7.10 3.87
N GLY A 123 -19.39 7.81 4.71
CA GLY A 123 -20.08 7.21 5.87
C GLY A 123 -21.07 6.10 5.49
N ARG A 124 -21.56 6.10 4.26
CA ARG A 124 -22.39 5.00 3.72
C ARG A 124 -21.66 3.67 3.64
N TYR A 125 -20.31 3.66 3.74
CA TYR A 125 -19.52 2.42 3.77
C TYR A 125 -19.32 1.85 5.18
N VAL A 126 -19.61 2.62 6.23
CA VAL A 126 -19.48 2.17 7.63
C VAL A 126 -20.21 0.85 7.90
N PRO A 127 -21.46 0.62 7.43
CA PRO A 127 -22.14 -0.65 7.66
C PRO A 127 -21.44 -1.87 7.08
N TYR A 128 -20.59 -1.70 6.06
CA TYR A 128 -19.83 -2.80 5.47
C TYR A 128 -18.55 -3.13 6.23
N ILE A 129 -18.10 -2.21 7.11
CA ILE A 129 -16.87 -2.33 7.90
C ILE A 129 -17.19 -2.72 9.35
N LYS A 130 -18.29 -2.21 9.89
CA LYS A 130 -18.68 -2.41 11.28
C LYS A 130 -18.75 -3.90 11.64
N ASP A 131 -18.11 -4.27 12.75
CA ASP A 131 -18.01 -5.64 13.28
C ASP A 131 -17.33 -6.66 12.34
N LYS A 132 -16.60 -6.17 11.31
CA LYS A 132 -15.92 -6.98 10.29
C LYS A 132 -14.42 -7.09 10.52
N SER A 133 -13.85 -8.21 10.04
CA SER A 133 -12.41 -8.42 9.91
C SER A 133 -11.95 -7.85 8.58
N VAL A 134 -11.18 -6.77 8.62
CA VAL A 134 -10.82 -5.98 7.43
C VAL A 134 -9.37 -6.25 7.03
N GLY A 135 -9.15 -6.68 5.79
CA GLY A 135 -7.83 -6.76 5.18
C GLY A 135 -7.42 -5.40 4.59
N ILE A 136 -6.25 -4.90 4.95
CA ILE A 136 -5.70 -3.66 4.39
C ILE A 136 -4.71 -4.00 3.29
N VAL A 137 -4.88 -3.40 2.12
CA VAL A 137 -4.10 -3.68 0.91
C VAL A 137 -3.47 -2.39 0.38
N ASP A 138 -2.17 -2.43 0.09
CA ASP A 138 -1.47 -1.35 -0.63
C ASP A 138 -0.50 -1.93 -1.65
N ASP A 139 -0.01 -1.14 -2.61
CA ASP A 139 1.02 -1.59 -3.55
C ASP A 139 2.42 -1.48 -2.96
N ILE A 140 2.75 -0.33 -2.36
CA ILE A 140 4.03 -0.08 -1.67
C ILE A 140 3.80 0.52 -0.29
N VAL A 141 4.53 0.02 0.69
CA VAL A 141 4.62 0.61 2.03
C VAL A 141 6.02 1.14 2.27
N SER A 142 6.16 2.47 2.34
CA SER A 142 7.41 3.17 2.62
C SER A 142 7.45 3.67 4.06
N THR A 143 6.67 4.71 4.38
CA THR A 143 6.66 5.36 5.70
C THR A 143 5.54 4.90 6.62
N ARG A 144 4.67 3.99 6.18
CA ARG A 144 3.49 3.46 6.87
C ARG A 144 2.35 4.47 7.13
N GLU A 145 2.48 5.71 6.77
CA GLU A 145 1.45 6.72 7.08
C GLU A 145 0.12 6.40 6.42
N THR A 146 0.13 5.98 5.15
CA THR A 146 -1.07 5.53 4.43
C THR A 146 -1.70 4.32 5.13
N MET A 147 -0.88 3.33 5.48
CA MET A 147 -1.33 2.13 6.18
C MET A 147 -1.97 2.48 7.53
N SER A 148 -1.33 3.35 8.31
CA SER A 148 -1.83 3.82 9.61
C SER A 148 -3.13 4.63 9.48
N ALA A 149 -3.28 5.42 8.42
CA ALA A 149 -4.53 6.13 8.16
C ALA A 149 -5.67 5.17 7.80
N LEU A 150 -5.40 4.12 7.02
CA LEU A 150 -6.36 3.06 6.72
C LEU A 150 -6.77 2.29 7.98
N GLU A 151 -5.82 1.94 8.85
CA GLU A 151 -6.10 1.32 10.16
C GLU A 151 -7.07 2.16 11.01
N LYS A 152 -6.78 3.48 11.10
CA LYS A 152 -7.65 4.41 11.83
C LYS A 152 -9.07 4.44 11.25
N LEU A 153 -9.22 4.49 9.92
CA LEU A 153 -10.53 4.46 9.28
C LEU A 153 -11.30 3.18 9.59
N VAL A 154 -10.63 2.01 9.60
CA VAL A 154 -11.22 0.73 9.96
C VAL A 154 -11.74 0.76 11.39
N VAL A 155 -10.92 1.22 12.34
CA VAL A 155 -11.29 1.32 13.77
C VAL A 155 -12.43 2.32 13.98
N MET A 156 -12.35 3.51 13.36
CA MET A 156 -13.41 4.53 13.42
C MET A 156 -14.75 4.03 12.86
N ALA A 157 -14.71 3.16 11.86
CA ALA A 157 -15.90 2.53 11.30
C ALA A 157 -16.42 1.33 12.13
N GLY A 158 -15.76 1.00 13.26
CA GLY A 158 -16.14 -0.11 14.14
C GLY A 158 -15.72 -1.49 13.63
N GLY A 159 -14.78 -1.57 12.70
CA GLY A 159 -14.15 -2.81 12.24
C GLY A 159 -12.90 -3.16 13.04
N ARG A 160 -12.34 -4.33 12.76
CA ARG A 160 -11.02 -4.74 13.27
C ARG A 160 -10.09 -5.07 12.12
N VAL A 161 -8.84 -4.66 12.22
CA VAL A 161 -7.82 -5.01 11.22
C VAL A 161 -7.52 -6.51 11.35
N TYR A 162 -7.66 -7.24 10.25
CA TYR A 162 -7.32 -8.66 10.16
C TYR A 162 -5.84 -8.83 9.85
N LYS A 163 -5.43 -8.34 8.69
CA LYS A 163 -4.03 -8.33 8.23
C LYS A 163 -3.79 -7.14 7.31
N LYS A 164 -2.54 -6.79 7.17
CA LYS A 164 -2.02 -5.77 6.25
C LYS A 164 -1.11 -6.42 5.24
N VAL A 165 -1.34 -6.15 3.96
CA VAL A 165 -0.52 -6.70 2.88
C VAL A 165 -0.07 -5.61 1.92
N ALA A 166 1.12 -5.77 1.35
CA ALA A 166 1.63 -4.94 0.27
C ALA A 166 2.40 -5.80 -0.75
N ILE A 167 2.52 -5.33 -1.98
CA ILE A 167 3.43 -5.99 -2.93
C ILE A 167 4.86 -5.78 -2.45
N LEU A 168 5.23 -4.53 -2.14
CA LEU A 168 6.59 -4.16 -1.80
C LEU A 168 6.65 -3.33 -0.50
N LEU A 169 7.71 -3.56 0.26
CA LEU A 169 8.16 -2.61 1.28
C LEU A 169 9.31 -1.79 0.70
N GLU A 170 9.35 -0.50 0.94
CA GLU A 170 10.42 0.39 0.48
C GLU A 170 11.24 0.94 1.65
N GLY A 171 12.54 0.79 1.59
CA GLY A 171 13.49 1.35 2.55
C GLY A 171 13.53 0.70 3.92
N GLY A 172 12.65 -0.26 4.21
CA GLY A 172 12.66 -0.93 5.52
C GLY A 172 11.68 -2.09 5.61
N VAL A 173 11.82 -2.88 6.68
CA VAL A 173 10.97 -4.03 6.96
C VAL A 173 10.07 -3.72 8.16
N TYR A 174 8.80 -4.09 8.03
CA TYR A 174 7.76 -3.95 9.05
C TYR A 174 7.16 -5.31 9.37
N ASP A 175 7.25 -5.75 10.63
CA ASP A 175 6.86 -7.10 11.06
C ASP A 175 5.34 -7.34 11.03
N ASP A 176 4.56 -6.27 10.94
CA ASP A 176 3.10 -6.30 10.95
C ASP A 176 2.46 -6.13 9.56
N VAL A 177 3.28 -6.16 8.50
CA VAL A 177 2.83 -6.11 7.11
C VAL A 177 3.38 -7.33 6.36
N GLU A 178 2.50 -8.13 5.77
CA GLU A 178 2.88 -9.21 4.85
C GLU A 178 3.21 -8.62 3.48
N TYR A 179 4.29 -9.07 2.86
CA TYR A 179 4.79 -8.51 1.59
C TYR A 179 5.43 -9.59 0.71
N LEU A 180 5.65 -9.26 -0.56
CA LEU A 180 6.28 -10.16 -1.52
C LEU A 180 7.75 -9.80 -1.81
N GLY A 181 8.11 -8.53 -1.66
CA GLY A 181 9.48 -8.09 -1.92
C GLY A 181 9.83 -6.77 -1.24
N ILE A 182 11.11 -6.40 -1.35
CA ILE A 182 11.64 -5.18 -0.74
C ILE A 182 12.36 -4.35 -1.81
N LEU A 183 12.04 -3.05 -1.85
CA LEU A 183 12.79 -2.07 -2.60
C LEU A 183 13.80 -1.37 -1.67
N PRO A 184 15.10 -1.44 -1.97
CA PRO A 184 16.07 -0.67 -1.23
C PRO A 184 15.95 0.83 -1.56
N ILE A 185 16.35 1.67 -0.60
CA ILE A 185 16.71 3.06 -0.87
C ILE A 185 18.18 3.06 -1.27
N PHE A 186 18.55 3.84 -2.29
CA PHE A 186 19.93 3.98 -2.73
C PHE A 186 20.49 5.29 -2.22
N LYS A 187 21.66 5.23 -1.59
CA LYS A 187 22.37 6.41 -1.12
C LYS A 187 23.74 6.54 -1.76
N LYS A 188 24.14 7.78 -2.06
CA LYS A 188 25.52 8.08 -2.47
C LYS A 188 26.46 7.65 -1.36
N ALA A 189 27.53 6.93 -1.71
CA ALA A 189 28.58 6.63 -0.74
C ALA A 189 29.22 7.96 -0.29
N VAL A 190 29.31 8.13 1.03
CA VAL A 190 30.03 9.26 1.66
C VAL A 190 31.53 9.06 1.52
#